data_31bac0d3355d6dcbaa6561d5dc7b048a
#
_entry.id   31bac0d3355d6dcbaa6561d5dc7b048a
#
_cell.length_a   1.000
_cell.length_b   1.000
_cell.length_c   1.000
_cell.angle_alpha   90.00
_cell.angle_beta   90.00
_cell.angle_gamma   90.00
#
_symmetry.space_group_name_H-M   'P 1'
#
loop_
_entity.id
_entity.type
_entity.pdbx_description
1 polymer ?
#
loop_
_entity_poly.entity_id
_entity_poly.type
_entity_poly.pdbx_seq_one_letter_code
_entity_poly.pdbx_strand_id
1 'polypeptide(L)'
;MMIVPKEHFQFIKTKLNEAPTFICSILDGIIQGTVYADSTDYNTLLIHTDSGLHYVAGQPSHKQFVQTIVNTFDAAVTQRKRFTLFSPNVEWNLAIESCISDQKVGKLHRYAFSFDEMTFKNNKRSDGCVYRVSKINDMEIQHCLEFDNHYYNEYWGSVDNFIENGIGFCVKDRERVISEAVSIFKSTEYAEIDIVTDAHYRGQGLASIVAEQFIDDCLAKQIQPRWDCDIDNHASIKLGNKLGFTNPQQYTVYFKKSN
;
A
#
# COMPACT_ATOMS: atom_id res chain seq x y z
N MET A 1 -11.12 24.63 1.24
CA MET A 1 -10.24 23.52 1.60
C MET A 1 -9.05 24.10 2.35
N MET A 2 -8.64 23.48 3.45
CA MET A 2 -7.52 23.91 4.30
C MET A 2 -6.50 22.78 4.43
N ILE A 3 -5.22 23.13 4.58
CA ILE A 3 -4.19 22.16 4.93
C ILE A 3 -4.29 21.90 6.43
N VAL A 4 -4.29 20.62 6.80
CA VAL A 4 -4.35 20.21 8.21
C VAL A 4 -2.94 20.24 8.80
N PRO A 5 -2.72 20.93 9.92
CA PRO A 5 -1.46 20.90 10.63
C PRO A 5 -1.11 19.50 11.17
N LYS A 6 0.19 19.17 11.18
CA LYS A 6 0.67 17.84 11.61
C LYS A 6 0.28 17.47 13.05
N GLU A 7 0.15 18.44 13.94
CA GLU A 7 -0.32 18.23 15.32
C GLU A 7 -1.74 17.63 15.42
N HIS A 8 -2.54 17.73 14.33
CA HIS A 8 -3.88 17.14 14.27
C HIS A 8 -3.91 15.75 13.64
N PHE A 9 -2.80 15.24 13.13
CA PHE A 9 -2.76 13.95 12.40
C PHE A 9 -3.22 12.78 13.28
N GLN A 10 -2.82 12.73 14.53
CA GLN A 10 -3.27 11.66 15.44
C GLN A 10 -4.78 11.70 15.69
N PHE A 11 -5.36 12.91 15.79
CA PHE A 11 -6.81 13.05 15.90
C PHE A 11 -7.52 12.58 14.61
N ILE A 12 -7.00 12.93 13.44
CA ILE A 12 -7.54 12.44 12.17
C ILE A 12 -7.44 10.91 12.10
N LYS A 13 -6.33 10.33 12.52
CA LYS A 13 -6.15 8.88 12.54
C LYS A 13 -7.26 8.17 13.31
N THR A 14 -7.70 8.73 14.45
CA THR A 14 -8.82 8.15 15.23
C THR A 14 -10.17 8.23 14.52
N LYS A 15 -10.34 9.12 13.55
CA LYS A 15 -11.57 9.24 12.75
C LYS A 15 -11.59 8.31 11.53
N LEU A 16 -10.43 7.81 11.09
CA LEU A 16 -10.32 6.99 9.89
C LEU A 16 -10.34 5.51 10.26
N ASN A 17 -11.48 4.87 9.98
CA ASN A 17 -11.59 3.42 10.09
C ASN A 17 -11.07 2.80 8.79
N GLU A 18 -10.21 1.79 8.92
CA GLU A 18 -9.74 0.94 7.80
C GLU A 18 -9.09 1.71 6.62
N ALA A 19 -8.45 2.85 6.90
CA ALA A 19 -7.72 3.59 5.89
C ALA A 19 -6.57 2.75 5.30
N PRO A 20 -6.20 2.96 4.01
CA PRO A 20 -5.02 2.35 3.41
C PRO A 20 -3.75 2.58 4.23
N THR A 21 -2.82 1.64 4.19
CA THR A 21 -1.60 1.69 5.01
C THR A 21 -0.78 2.95 4.79
N PHE A 22 -0.70 3.45 3.55
CA PHE A 22 0.02 4.70 3.26
C PHE A 22 -0.57 5.92 3.96
N ILE A 23 -1.89 5.95 4.20
CA ILE A 23 -2.54 7.01 4.98
C ILE A 23 -2.10 6.95 6.43
N CYS A 24 -2.11 5.75 7.03
CA CYS A 24 -1.60 5.56 8.38
C CYS A 24 -0.12 5.95 8.47
N SER A 25 0.68 5.63 7.46
CA SER A 25 2.11 6.00 7.38
C SER A 25 2.33 7.52 7.35
N ILE A 26 1.49 8.27 6.60
CA ILE A 26 1.52 9.74 6.60
C ILE A 26 1.14 10.30 7.98
N LEU A 27 0.05 9.80 8.56
CA LEU A 27 -0.47 10.29 9.83
C LEU A 27 0.45 9.96 11.02
N ASP A 28 1.26 8.91 10.90
CA ASP A 28 2.33 8.56 11.86
C ASP A 28 3.65 9.31 11.59
N GLY A 29 3.74 10.07 10.49
CA GLY A 29 4.93 10.83 10.13
C GLY A 29 6.08 9.98 9.57
N ILE A 30 5.82 8.73 9.20
CA ILE A 30 6.83 7.78 8.66
C ILE A 30 7.16 8.14 7.21
N ILE A 31 6.16 8.51 6.42
CA ILE A 31 6.36 9.03 5.06
C ILE A 31 5.79 10.44 4.92
N GLN A 32 6.26 11.19 3.93
CA GLN A 32 5.77 12.53 3.68
C GLN A 32 4.43 12.49 2.93
N GLY A 33 3.57 13.44 3.26
CA GLY A 33 2.29 13.62 2.59
C GLY A 33 1.55 14.85 3.11
N THR A 34 0.47 15.20 2.43
CA THR A 34 -0.34 16.37 2.78
C THR A 34 -1.78 15.92 3.05
N VAL A 35 -2.36 16.49 4.10
CA VAL A 35 -3.76 16.28 4.49
C VAL A 35 -4.53 17.56 4.25
N TYR A 36 -5.58 17.49 3.45
CA TYR A 36 -6.53 18.56 3.23
C TYR A 36 -7.89 18.22 3.83
N ALA A 37 -8.54 19.21 4.40
CA ALA A 37 -9.88 19.08 4.95
C ALA A 37 -10.84 20.14 4.37
N ASP A 38 -12.13 19.82 4.41
CA ASP A 38 -13.22 20.73 4.06
C ASP A 38 -13.37 21.86 5.08
N SER A 39 -13.21 21.53 6.35
CA SER A 39 -13.42 22.43 7.50
C SER A 39 -12.56 22.01 8.70
N THR A 40 -12.65 22.76 9.78
CA THR A 40 -11.99 22.43 11.06
C THR A 40 -12.59 21.20 11.77
N ASP A 41 -13.74 20.73 11.33
CA ASP A 41 -14.38 19.51 11.86
C ASP A 41 -13.84 18.23 11.19
N TYR A 42 -13.06 18.38 10.11
CA TYR A 42 -12.42 17.28 9.37
C TYR A 42 -13.42 16.19 8.91
N ASN A 43 -14.60 16.62 8.42
CA ASN A 43 -15.66 15.69 7.99
C ASN A 43 -15.37 15.07 6.62
N THR A 44 -14.61 15.79 5.79
CA THR A 44 -14.19 15.34 4.47
C THR A 44 -12.70 15.61 4.30
N LEU A 45 -11.95 14.60 3.89
CA LEU A 45 -10.50 14.64 3.77
C LEU A 45 -10.05 14.22 2.36
N LEU A 46 -8.99 14.87 1.87
CA LEU A 46 -8.16 14.43 0.77
C LEU A 46 -6.73 14.33 1.30
N ILE A 47 -6.17 13.13 1.26
CA ILE A 47 -4.82 12.86 1.76
C ILE A 47 -3.99 12.35 0.59
N HIS A 48 -2.78 12.85 0.41
CA HIS A 48 -1.93 12.38 -0.67
C HIS A 48 -0.45 12.32 -0.30
N THR A 49 0.27 11.41 -0.95
CA THR A 49 1.73 11.33 -0.96
C THR A 49 2.30 12.25 -2.02
N ASP A 50 3.59 12.57 -1.92
CA ASP A 50 4.31 13.31 -2.96
C ASP A 50 4.46 12.49 -4.25
N SER A 51 4.40 11.15 -4.15
CA SER A 51 4.43 10.22 -5.29
C SER A 51 3.11 10.12 -6.07
N GLY A 52 2.05 10.85 -5.67
CA GLY A 52 0.79 10.94 -6.40
C GLY A 52 -0.23 9.86 -6.08
N LEU A 53 -0.12 9.21 -4.91
CA LEU A 53 -1.21 8.43 -4.33
C LEU A 53 -2.14 9.35 -3.54
N HIS A 54 -3.43 9.21 -3.76
CA HIS A 54 -4.48 10.03 -3.14
C HIS A 54 -5.51 9.13 -2.47
N TYR A 55 -6.08 9.59 -1.40
CA TYR A 55 -7.20 8.93 -0.71
C TYR A 55 -8.22 9.97 -0.26
N VAL A 56 -9.48 9.66 -0.44
CA VAL A 56 -10.59 10.46 0.07
C VAL A 56 -11.25 9.77 1.24
N ALA A 57 -11.68 10.55 2.24
CA ALA A 57 -12.39 10.02 3.39
C ALA A 57 -13.56 10.93 3.79
N GLY A 58 -14.47 10.40 4.60
CA GLY A 58 -15.69 11.09 5.01
C GLY A 58 -16.76 11.08 3.93
N GLN A 59 -17.59 12.11 3.89
CA GLN A 59 -18.74 12.19 2.98
C GLN A 59 -18.47 13.12 1.80
N PRO A 60 -18.82 12.74 0.56
CA PRO A 60 -18.62 13.57 -0.64
C PRO A 60 -19.67 14.70 -0.77
N SER A 61 -20.19 15.21 0.34
CA SER A 61 -21.31 16.16 0.36
C SER A 61 -20.97 17.57 -0.14
N HIS A 62 -19.68 17.95 -0.13
CA HIS A 62 -19.24 19.29 -0.52
C HIS A 62 -18.79 19.33 -1.97
N LYS A 63 -19.64 19.88 -2.88
CA LYS A 63 -19.30 20.02 -4.32
C LYS A 63 -17.96 20.72 -4.56
N GLN A 64 -17.63 21.74 -3.76
CA GLN A 64 -16.32 22.41 -3.86
C GLN A 64 -15.14 21.50 -3.53
N PHE A 65 -15.32 20.57 -2.60
CA PHE A 65 -14.28 19.60 -2.25
C PHE A 65 -14.07 18.59 -3.38
N VAL A 66 -15.15 18.06 -3.95
CA VAL A 66 -15.10 17.17 -5.12
C VAL A 66 -14.45 17.89 -6.30
N GLN A 67 -14.76 19.18 -6.53
CA GLN A 67 -14.10 19.98 -7.57
C GLN A 67 -12.57 20.09 -7.35
N THR A 68 -12.11 20.09 -6.12
CA THR A 68 -10.67 20.08 -5.83
C THR A 68 -10.00 18.79 -6.30
N ILE A 69 -10.67 17.64 -6.16
CA ILE A 69 -10.15 16.36 -6.67
C ILE A 69 -9.97 16.44 -8.19
N VAL A 70 -10.96 17.01 -8.90
CA VAL A 70 -10.88 17.24 -10.35
C VAL A 70 -9.71 18.14 -10.70
N ASN A 71 -9.55 19.25 -9.99
CA ASN A 71 -8.43 20.17 -10.22
C ASN A 71 -7.07 19.51 -9.96
N THR A 72 -6.98 18.66 -8.94
CA THR A 72 -5.77 17.88 -8.64
C THR A 72 -5.46 16.90 -9.77
N PHE A 73 -6.48 16.22 -10.28
CA PHE A 73 -6.36 15.33 -11.43
C PHE A 73 -5.89 16.09 -12.68
N ASP A 74 -6.52 17.21 -13.03
CA ASP A 74 -6.15 18.01 -14.20
C ASP A 74 -4.74 18.57 -14.10
N ALA A 75 -4.32 18.98 -12.90
CA ALA A 75 -2.95 19.40 -12.63
C ALA A 75 -1.95 18.24 -12.84
N ALA A 76 -2.27 17.04 -12.37
CA ALA A 76 -1.43 15.85 -12.58
C ALA A 76 -1.34 15.46 -14.07
N VAL A 77 -2.45 15.59 -14.82
CA VAL A 77 -2.45 15.38 -16.28
C VAL A 77 -1.53 16.39 -16.96
N THR A 78 -1.68 17.68 -16.66
CA THR A 78 -0.89 18.76 -17.26
C THR A 78 0.60 18.62 -16.95
N GLN A 79 0.94 18.26 -15.72
CA GLN A 79 2.32 18.09 -15.26
C GLN A 79 2.92 16.73 -15.59
N ARG A 80 2.17 15.83 -16.23
CA ARG A 80 2.57 14.44 -16.51
C ARG A 80 2.96 13.65 -15.26
N LYS A 81 2.40 14.00 -14.11
CA LYS A 81 2.61 13.30 -12.85
C LYS A 81 1.66 12.12 -12.70
N ARG A 82 2.02 11.20 -11.81
CA ARG A 82 1.12 10.13 -11.37
C ARG A 82 -0.11 10.73 -10.68
N PHE A 83 -1.24 10.10 -10.91
CA PHE A 83 -2.45 10.28 -10.12
C PHE A 83 -3.10 8.92 -9.93
N THR A 84 -3.21 8.50 -8.69
CA THR A 84 -3.86 7.25 -8.28
C THR A 84 -4.72 7.56 -7.06
N LEU A 85 -6.05 7.47 -7.21
CA LEU A 85 -7.01 7.85 -6.17
C LEU A 85 -7.72 6.61 -5.64
N PHE A 86 -7.54 6.34 -4.36
CA PHE A 86 -8.22 5.28 -3.61
C PHE A 86 -9.56 5.79 -3.11
N SER A 87 -10.63 5.08 -3.45
CA SER A 87 -12.00 5.42 -3.08
C SER A 87 -12.55 4.39 -2.08
N PRO A 88 -13.00 4.85 -0.89
CA PRO A 88 -13.37 3.93 0.19
C PRO A 88 -14.74 3.27 0.02
N ASN A 89 -15.66 3.88 -0.75
CA ASN A 89 -17.05 3.43 -0.82
C ASN A 89 -17.77 3.88 -2.10
N VAL A 90 -18.99 3.40 -2.25
CA VAL A 90 -19.83 3.66 -3.44
C VAL A 90 -20.21 5.14 -3.57
N GLU A 91 -20.44 5.85 -2.48
CA GLU A 91 -20.79 7.27 -2.49
C GLU A 91 -19.65 8.11 -3.10
N TRP A 92 -18.42 7.82 -2.71
CA TRP A 92 -17.24 8.43 -3.31
C TRP A 92 -17.06 8.02 -4.78
N ASN A 93 -17.32 6.75 -5.13
CA ASN A 93 -17.29 6.31 -6.52
C ASN A 93 -18.21 7.14 -7.38
N LEU A 94 -19.47 7.30 -6.97
CA LEU A 94 -20.47 8.10 -7.70
C LEU A 94 -20.06 9.57 -7.81
N ALA A 95 -19.54 10.16 -6.75
CA ALA A 95 -19.07 11.54 -6.75
C ALA A 95 -17.91 11.76 -7.73
N ILE A 96 -16.92 10.89 -7.73
CA ILE A 96 -15.75 10.94 -8.62
C ILE A 96 -16.19 10.76 -10.08
N GLU A 97 -16.99 9.74 -10.37
CA GLU A 97 -17.46 9.40 -11.71
C GLU A 97 -18.39 10.49 -12.32
N SER A 98 -19.12 11.23 -11.48
CA SER A 98 -19.93 12.35 -11.93
C SER A 98 -19.13 13.57 -12.38
N CYS A 99 -17.86 13.67 -11.97
CA CYS A 99 -17.03 14.88 -12.16
C CYS A 99 -15.83 14.67 -13.07
N ILE A 100 -15.31 13.45 -13.19
CA ILE A 100 -14.13 13.14 -14.02
C ILE A 100 -14.56 12.27 -15.20
N SER A 101 -14.22 12.69 -16.41
CA SER A 101 -14.56 11.96 -17.64
C SER A 101 -13.85 10.60 -17.72
N ASP A 102 -14.59 9.54 -18.02
CA ASP A 102 -14.09 8.18 -18.24
C ASP A 102 -13.03 8.06 -19.33
N GLN A 103 -12.96 9.02 -20.25
CA GLN A 103 -11.95 9.02 -21.31
C GLN A 103 -10.54 9.23 -20.76
N LYS A 104 -10.37 9.98 -19.65
CA LYS A 104 -9.08 10.33 -19.07
C LYS A 104 -8.68 9.45 -17.90
N VAL A 105 -9.66 8.82 -17.25
CA VAL A 105 -9.49 8.03 -16.03
C VAL A 105 -9.64 6.55 -16.33
N GLY A 106 -8.71 5.76 -15.83
CA GLY A 106 -8.85 4.31 -15.69
C GLY A 106 -9.44 3.97 -14.33
N LYS A 107 -10.10 2.82 -14.25
CA LYS A 107 -10.68 2.29 -13.02
C LYS A 107 -10.24 0.84 -12.87
N LEU A 108 -9.82 0.47 -11.69
CA LEU A 108 -9.55 -0.91 -11.33
C LEU A 108 -10.13 -1.22 -9.95
N HIS A 109 -10.39 -2.50 -9.72
CA HIS A 109 -10.88 -2.98 -8.45
C HIS A 109 -9.80 -3.79 -7.75
N ARG A 110 -9.68 -3.61 -6.45
CA ARG A 110 -8.72 -4.33 -5.63
C ARG A 110 -9.44 -4.96 -4.44
N TYR A 111 -8.81 -5.98 -3.88
CA TYR A 111 -9.17 -6.56 -2.60
C TYR A 111 -8.19 -6.13 -1.52
N ALA A 112 -8.73 -5.67 -0.39
CA ALA A 112 -8.03 -5.59 0.89
C ALA A 112 -8.47 -6.77 1.74
N PHE A 113 -7.53 -7.51 2.33
CA PHE A 113 -7.81 -8.72 3.10
C PHE A 113 -7.63 -8.49 4.59
N SER A 114 -8.46 -9.15 5.40
CA SER A 114 -8.25 -9.25 6.83
C SER A 114 -7.24 -10.37 7.14
N PHE A 115 -6.35 -10.14 8.11
CA PHE A 115 -5.38 -11.14 8.53
C PHE A 115 -5.92 -11.98 9.70
N ASP A 116 -5.88 -13.30 9.57
CA ASP A 116 -6.20 -14.28 10.59
C ASP A 116 -4.93 -15.02 11.02
N GLU A 117 -4.44 -14.65 12.20
CA GLU A 117 -3.22 -15.21 12.77
C GLU A 117 -3.32 -16.73 13.05
N MET A 118 -4.50 -17.23 13.43
CA MET A 118 -4.68 -18.66 13.67
C MET A 118 -4.59 -19.47 12.38
N THR A 119 -5.22 -18.98 11.32
CA THR A 119 -5.12 -19.59 9.99
C THR A 119 -3.67 -19.56 9.49
N PHE A 120 -2.95 -18.45 9.69
CA PHE A 120 -1.54 -18.35 9.35
C PHE A 120 -0.70 -19.40 10.08
N LYS A 121 -0.83 -19.49 11.41
CA LYS A 121 -0.07 -20.45 12.23
C LYS A 121 -0.37 -21.92 11.86
N ASN A 122 -1.62 -22.24 11.54
CA ASN A 122 -2.02 -23.58 11.13
C ASN A 122 -1.50 -23.98 9.74
N ASN A 123 -1.39 -23.02 8.84
CA ASN A 123 -0.93 -23.24 7.47
C ASN A 123 0.59 -23.12 7.30
N LYS A 124 1.28 -22.57 8.30
CA LYS A 124 2.72 -22.36 8.27
C LYS A 124 3.46 -23.69 8.12
N ARG A 125 4.47 -23.70 7.25
CA ARG A 125 5.27 -24.91 7.02
C ARG A 125 6.08 -25.27 8.27
N SER A 126 6.01 -26.54 8.67
CA SER A 126 6.76 -27.09 9.78
C SER A 126 8.17 -27.55 9.41
N ASP A 127 8.48 -27.72 8.13
CA ASP A 127 9.72 -28.36 7.67
C ASP A 127 10.71 -27.37 7.06
N GLY A 128 11.98 -27.61 7.36
CA GLY A 128 13.11 -26.77 7.04
C GLY A 128 13.21 -26.42 5.56
N CYS A 129 13.12 -25.14 5.28
CA CYS A 129 13.37 -24.61 3.95
C CYS A 129 14.84 -24.79 3.58
N VAL A 130 15.14 -25.30 2.37
CA VAL A 130 16.49 -25.40 1.83
C VAL A 130 17.09 -24.01 1.59
N TYR A 131 16.25 -23.01 1.38
CA TYR A 131 16.67 -21.64 1.12
C TYR A 131 16.78 -20.83 2.41
N ARG A 132 17.90 -20.11 2.54
CA ARG A 132 18.10 -19.17 3.64
C ARG A 132 17.42 -17.85 3.32
N VAL A 133 16.55 -17.40 4.22
CA VAL A 133 15.96 -16.05 4.17
C VAL A 133 16.93 -15.06 4.84
N SER A 134 17.14 -13.92 4.20
CA SER A 134 17.95 -12.82 4.72
C SER A 134 17.09 -11.56 4.84
N LYS A 135 17.40 -10.72 5.84
CA LYS A 135 16.80 -9.38 5.90
C LYS A 135 17.39 -8.51 4.78
N ILE A 136 16.55 -7.68 4.17
CA ILE A 136 16.99 -6.72 3.15
C ILE A 136 17.73 -5.56 3.82
N ASN A 137 18.89 -5.23 3.28
CA ASN A 137 19.71 -4.07 3.59
C ASN A 137 20.25 -3.46 2.30
N ASP A 138 21.13 -2.47 2.37
CA ASP A 138 21.71 -1.78 1.20
C ASP A 138 22.34 -2.72 0.17
N MET A 139 22.97 -3.81 0.62
CA MET A 139 23.58 -4.78 -0.30
C MET A 139 22.52 -5.54 -1.08
N GLU A 140 21.47 -6.00 -0.43
CA GLU A 140 20.37 -6.70 -1.09
C GLU A 140 19.62 -5.79 -2.06
N ILE A 141 19.44 -4.50 -1.73
CA ILE A 141 18.80 -3.52 -2.63
C ILE A 141 19.59 -3.31 -3.93
N GLN A 142 20.94 -3.36 -3.88
CA GLN A 142 21.77 -3.30 -5.08
C GLN A 142 21.64 -4.51 -6.01
N HIS A 143 21.15 -5.65 -5.49
CA HIS A 143 20.99 -6.92 -6.21
C HIS A 143 19.53 -7.39 -6.26
N CYS A 144 18.60 -6.47 -6.03
CA CYS A 144 17.15 -6.72 -5.98
C CYS A 144 16.59 -7.22 -7.33
N LEU A 145 15.37 -7.76 -7.29
CA LEU A 145 14.62 -8.10 -8.50
C LEU A 145 13.86 -6.91 -9.04
N GLU A 146 13.10 -6.25 -8.19
CA GLU A 146 12.16 -5.20 -8.57
C GLU A 146 12.21 -4.00 -7.61
N PHE A 147 12.49 -4.23 -6.31
CA PHE A 147 12.43 -3.19 -5.29
C PHE A 147 13.79 -2.48 -5.17
N ASP A 148 14.09 -1.67 -6.18
CA ASP A 148 15.34 -0.90 -6.30
C ASP A 148 15.28 0.47 -5.56
N ASN A 149 16.34 1.24 -5.69
CA ASN A 149 16.42 2.59 -5.11
C ASN A 149 15.28 3.50 -5.58
N HIS A 150 14.81 3.34 -6.83
CA HIS A 150 13.70 4.15 -7.36
C HIS A 150 12.40 3.82 -6.64
N TYR A 151 12.12 2.53 -6.41
CA TYR A 151 10.98 2.06 -5.65
C TYR A 151 10.94 2.65 -4.22
N TYR A 152 12.06 2.59 -3.49
CA TYR A 152 12.11 3.13 -2.14
C TYR A 152 12.01 4.65 -2.11
N ASN A 153 12.64 5.35 -3.06
CA ASN A 153 12.48 6.80 -3.17
C ASN A 153 11.04 7.21 -3.46
N GLU A 154 10.32 6.44 -4.27
CA GLU A 154 8.92 6.71 -4.62
C GLU A 154 7.98 6.51 -3.43
N TYR A 155 8.11 5.41 -2.69
CA TYR A 155 7.14 5.02 -1.65
C TYR A 155 7.57 5.42 -0.24
N TRP A 156 8.86 5.48 0.03
CA TRP A 156 9.42 5.77 1.34
C TRP A 156 10.09 7.14 1.43
N GLY A 157 10.28 7.83 0.30
CA GLY A 157 11.01 9.08 0.20
C GLY A 157 12.54 8.91 0.19
N SER A 158 13.06 7.80 0.71
CA SER A 158 14.49 7.40 0.60
C SER A 158 14.69 5.94 0.97
N VAL A 159 15.82 5.37 0.52
CA VAL A 159 16.30 4.05 0.95
C VAL A 159 16.55 4.03 2.45
N ASP A 160 17.18 5.06 3.00
CA ASP A 160 17.50 5.14 4.44
C ASP A 160 16.24 5.06 5.30
N ASN A 161 15.17 5.75 4.91
CA ASN A 161 13.89 5.67 5.62
C ASN A 161 13.28 4.27 5.60
N PHE A 162 13.38 3.55 4.47
CA PHE A 162 12.96 2.15 4.41
C PHE A 162 13.83 1.26 5.30
N ILE A 163 15.15 1.39 5.25
CA ILE A 163 16.07 0.58 6.08
C ILE A 163 15.80 0.78 7.57
N GLU A 164 15.53 2.02 7.99
CA GLU A 164 15.23 2.35 9.38
C GLU A 164 13.86 1.88 9.84
N ASN A 165 12.83 2.11 9.03
CA ASN A 165 11.44 1.97 9.43
C ASN A 165 10.71 0.81 8.76
N GLY A 166 11.19 0.28 7.65
CA GLY A 166 10.56 -0.76 6.86
C GLY A 166 10.79 -2.18 7.37
N ILE A 167 10.17 -3.11 6.66
CA ILE A 167 10.35 -4.56 6.83
C ILE A 167 10.65 -5.13 5.46
N GLY A 168 11.71 -5.94 5.35
CA GLY A 168 12.06 -6.57 4.08
C GLY A 168 12.85 -7.84 4.25
N PHE A 169 12.50 -8.87 3.47
CA PHE A 169 13.16 -10.17 3.46
C PHE A 169 13.34 -10.68 2.03
N CYS A 170 14.43 -11.37 1.78
CA CYS A 170 14.70 -11.99 0.49
C CYS A 170 15.30 -13.39 0.61
N VAL A 171 15.19 -14.12 -0.49
CA VAL A 171 15.94 -15.35 -0.76
C VAL A 171 16.88 -15.09 -1.91
N LYS A 172 18.13 -15.58 -1.79
CA LYS A 172 19.17 -15.46 -2.82
C LYS A 172 19.57 -16.82 -3.38
N ASP A 173 19.88 -16.83 -4.66
CA ASP A 173 20.70 -17.86 -5.29
C ASP A 173 22.08 -17.23 -5.57
N ARG A 174 23.10 -17.67 -4.83
CA ARG A 174 24.42 -17.02 -4.76
C ARG A 174 24.27 -15.55 -4.35
N GLU A 175 24.66 -14.60 -5.20
CA GLU A 175 24.57 -13.15 -4.94
C GLU A 175 23.26 -12.50 -5.45
N ARG A 176 22.47 -13.25 -6.25
CA ARG A 176 21.25 -12.70 -6.87
C ARG A 176 20.03 -12.93 -5.97
N VAL A 177 19.25 -11.91 -5.75
CA VAL A 177 17.91 -12.02 -5.15
C VAL A 177 16.99 -12.74 -6.16
N ILE A 178 16.27 -13.76 -5.70
CA ILE A 178 15.35 -14.58 -6.52
C ILE A 178 13.90 -14.51 -6.02
N SER A 179 13.69 -14.07 -4.79
CA SER A 179 12.38 -13.75 -4.23
C SER A 179 12.56 -12.74 -3.12
N GLU A 180 11.71 -11.73 -3.08
CA GLU A 180 11.74 -10.69 -2.07
C GLU A 180 10.33 -10.26 -1.67
N ALA A 181 10.17 -9.90 -0.39
CA ALA A 181 8.97 -9.36 0.20
C ALA A 181 9.34 -8.14 1.04
N VAL A 182 8.70 -7.01 0.78
CA VAL A 182 8.97 -5.74 1.46
C VAL A 182 7.67 -5.11 1.92
N SER A 183 7.73 -4.24 2.93
CA SER A 183 6.64 -3.33 3.20
C SER A 183 6.65 -2.23 2.14
N ILE A 184 5.61 -2.18 1.28
CA ILE A 184 5.40 -1.02 0.41
C ILE A 184 5.12 0.21 1.26
N PHE A 185 4.33 0.04 2.32
CA PHE A 185 4.06 1.04 3.36
C PHE A 185 4.04 0.38 4.74
N LYS A 186 4.40 1.16 5.74
CA LYS A 186 4.30 0.75 7.15
C LYS A 186 3.90 1.93 8.02
N SER A 187 3.04 1.65 8.99
CA SER A 187 2.65 2.55 10.07
C SER A 187 3.08 1.96 11.42
N THR A 188 2.70 2.59 12.51
CA THR A 188 2.89 2.03 13.85
C THR A 188 2.04 0.79 14.10
N GLU A 189 0.95 0.60 13.35
CA GLU A 189 -0.03 -0.49 13.54
C GLU A 189 -0.02 -1.51 12.40
N TYR A 190 0.34 -1.10 11.19
CA TYR A 190 0.16 -1.90 9.98
C TYR A 190 1.43 -1.96 9.14
N ALA A 191 1.64 -3.08 8.43
CA ALA A 191 2.63 -3.19 7.37
C ALA A 191 2.01 -3.90 6.16
N GLU A 192 1.98 -3.22 5.01
CA GLU A 192 1.42 -3.75 3.77
C GLU A 192 2.54 -4.38 2.94
N ILE A 193 2.36 -5.63 2.60
CA ILE A 193 3.37 -6.43 1.90
C ILE A 193 3.30 -6.20 0.38
N ASP A 194 4.46 -5.99 -0.22
CA ASP A 194 4.69 -6.13 -1.66
C ASP A 194 5.68 -7.28 -1.89
N ILE A 195 5.47 -8.09 -2.94
CA ILE A 195 6.18 -9.35 -3.10
C ILE A 195 6.42 -9.70 -4.56
N VAL A 196 7.63 -10.13 -4.85
CA VAL A 196 8.01 -10.61 -6.19
C VAL A 196 8.86 -11.88 -6.11
N THR A 197 8.75 -12.72 -7.12
CA THR A 197 9.61 -13.89 -7.32
C THR A 197 10.01 -13.96 -8.79
N ASP A 198 11.30 -14.15 -9.05
CA ASP A 198 11.85 -14.34 -10.38
C ASP A 198 11.09 -15.45 -11.13
N ALA A 199 10.76 -15.20 -12.40
CA ALA A 199 9.92 -16.07 -13.20
C ALA A 199 10.46 -17.51 -13.30
N HIS A 200 11.79 -17.68 -13.32
CA HIS A 200 12.44 -19.00 -13.41
C HIS A 200 12.40 -19.79 -12.09
N TYR A 201 12.10 -19.12 -10.98
CA TYR A 201 12.03 -19.72 -9.64
C TYR A 201 10.60 -19.84 -9.11
N ARG A 202 9.60 -19.47 -9.91
CA ARG A 202 8.18 -19.62 -9.52
C ARG A 202 7.80 -21.09 -9.35
N GLY A 203 6.75 -21.34 -8.56
CA GLY A 203 6.28 -22.70 -8.27
C GLY A 203 7.08 -23.46 -7.21
N GLN A 204 8.21 -22.94 -6.75
CA GLN A 204 9.08 -23.56 -5.73
C GLN A 204 8.70 -23.13 -4.30
N GLY A 205 7.70 -22.29 -4.14
CA GLY A 205 7.20 -21.83 -2.84
C GLY A 205 8.00 -20.70 -2.20
N LEU A 206 8.92 -20.04 -2.93
CA LEU A 206 9.76 -18.96 -2.41
C LEU A 206 8.96 -17.76 -1.91
N ALA A 207 7.93 -17.36 -2.65
CA ALA A 207 7.03 -16.29 -2.22
C ALA A 207 6.39 -16.58 -0.85
N SER A 208 5.95 -17.82 -0.60
CA SER A 208 5.43 -18.19 0.73
C SER A 208 6.49 -18.03 1.81
N ILE A 209 7.72 -18.42 1.54
CA ILE A 209 8.82 -18.40 2.52
C ILE A 209 9.17 -16.98 2.93
N VAL A 210 9.36 -16.07 1.97
CA VAL A 210 9.69 -14.66 2.29
C VAL A 210 8.52 -13.93 2.94
N ALA A 211 7.27 -14.24 2.53
CA ALA A 211 6.08 -13.67 3.14
C ALA A 211 5.84 -14.20 4.57
N GLU A 212 6.06 -15.50 4.83
CA GLU A 212 6.00 -16.06 6.18
C GLU A 212 6.98 -15.37 7.12
N GLN A 213 8.21 -15.10 6.66
CA GLN A 213 9.20 -14.38 7.47
C GLN A 213 8.81 -12.91 7.70
N PHE A 214 8.23 -12.25 6.69
CA PHE A 214 7.69 -10.90 6.83
C PHE A 214 6.57 -10.84 7.88
N ILE A 215 5.62 -11.78 7.82
CA ILE A 215 4.50 -11.87 8.76
C ILE A 215 5.00 -12.14 10.19
N ASP A 216 5.96 -13.06 10.36
CA ASP A 216 6.56 -13.36 11.66
C ASP A 216 7.21 -12.11 12.28
N ASP A 217 7.94 -11.32 11.49
CA ASP A 217 8.56 -10.08 11.95
C ASP A 217 7.50 -9.02 12.33
N CYS A 218 6.40 -8.93 11.57
CA CYS A 218 5.26 -8.09 11.92
C CYS A 218 4.66 -8.50 13.27
N LEU A 219 4.35 -9.78 13.46
CA LEU A 219 3.75 -10.29 14.69
C LEU A 219 4.67 -10.10 15.91
N ALA A 220 5.97 -10.34 15.75
CA ALA A 220 6.97 -10.11 16.80
C ALA A 220 7.02 -8.62 17.25
N LYS A 221 6.70 -7.69 16.35
CA LYS A 221 6.67 -6.24 16.58
C LYS A 221 5.27 -5.73 16.95
N GLN A 222 4.27 -6.61 17.07
CA GLN A 222 2.87 -6.27 17.30
C GLN A 222 2.28 -5.36 16.19
N ILE A 223 2.74 -5.55 14.95
CA ILE A 223 2.26 -4.88 13.75
C ILE A 223 1.36 -5.86 13.00
N GLN A 224 0.19 -5.40 12.57
CA GLN A 224 -0.72 -6.23 11.77
C GLN A 224 -0.27 -6.22 10.31
N PRO A 225 0.04 -7.37 9.70
CA PRO A 225 0.34 -7.46 8.28
C PRO A 225 -0.93 -7.19 7.46
N ARG A 226 -0.76 -6.53 6.30
CA ARG A 226 -1.83 -6.26 5.35
C ARG A 226 -1.48 -6.82 3.98
N TRP A 227 -2.52 -7.23 3.26
CA TRP A 227 -2.42 -7.78 1.92
C TRP A 227 -3.48 -7.16 1.03
N ASP A 228 -3.04 -6.50 -0.03
CA ASP A 228 -3.90 -5.90 -1.04
C ASP A 228 -3.47 -6.39 -2.42
N CYS A 229 -4.44 -6.72 -3.28
CA CYS A 229 -4.12 -7.06 -4.66
C CYS A 229 -5.27 -6.71 -5.62
N ASP A 230 -4.95 -6.68 -6.90
CA ASP A 230 -5.95 -6.60 -7.96
C ASP A 230 -6.87 -7.83 -7.91
N ILE A 231 -8.18 -7.62 -8.17
CA ILE A 231 -9.18 -8.71 -8.12
C ILE A 231 -8.92 -9.81 -9.15
N ASP A 232 -8.19 -9.50 -10.21
CA ASP A 232 -7.83 -10.45 -11.27
C ASP A 232 -6.46 -11.13 -11.01
N ASN A 233 -5.74 -10.73 -9.96
CA ASN A 233 -4.47 -11.36 -9.58
C ASN A 233 -4.71 -12.64 -8.76
N HIS A 234 -5.17 -13.69 -9.44
CA HIS A 234 -5.48 -14.97 -8.80
C HIS A 234 -4.28 -15.62 -8.09
N ALA A 235 -3.06 -15.37 -8.57
CA ALA A 235 -1.85 -15.89 -7.93
C ALA A 235 -1.63 -15.24 -6.55
N SER A 236 -1.78 -13.91 -6.47
CA SER A 236 -1.68 -13.15 -5.22
C SER A 236 -2.81 -13.54 -4.25
N ILE A 237 -4.06 -13.65 -4.74
CA ILE A 237 -5.21 -14.08 -3.92
C ILE A 237 -4.95 -15.47 -3.32
N LYS A 238 -4.49 -16.42 -4.12
CA LYS A 238 -4.18 -17.79 -3.65
C LYS A 238 -3.06 -17.79 -2.60
N LEU A 239 -2.03 -16.99 -2.80
CA LEU A 239 -0.92 -16.86 -1.86
C LEU A 239 -1.40 -16.21 -0.56
N GLY A 240 -2.14 -15.09 -0.63
CA GLY A 240 -2.70 -14.41 0.53
C GLY A 240 -3.57 -15.34 1.37
N ASN A 241 -4.52 -16.06 0.75
CA ASN A 241 -5.38 -17.02 1.46
C ASN A 241 -4.58 -18.11 2.20
N LYS A 242 -3.52 -18.63 1.56
CA LYS A 242 -2.63 -19.61 2.19
C LYS A 242 -1.92 -19.04 3.42
N LEU A 243 -1.59 -17.74 3.41
CA LEU A 243 -0.89 -17.04 4.49
C LEU A 243 -1.83 -16.46 5.56
N GLY A 244 -3.12 -16.82 5.53
CA GLY A 244 -4.09 -16.38 6.54
C GLY A 244 -4.76 -15.05 6.23
N PHE A 245 -4.61 -14.51 5.03
CA PHE A 245 -5.36 -13.33 4.59
C PHE A 245 -6.71 -13.77 4.03
N THR A 246 -7.79 -13.34 4.68
CA THR A 246 -9.18 -13.81 4.45
C THR A 246 -10.13 -12.62 4.28
N ASN A 247 -11.41 -12.89 4.03
CA ASN A 247 -12.49 -11.90 3.99
C ASN A 247 -12.17 -10.67 3.13
N PRO A 248 -11.92 -10.84 1.81
CA PRO A 248 -11.58 -9.74 0.94
C PRO A 248 -12.69 -8.70 0.88
N GLN A 249 -12.33 -7.45 1.11
CA GLN A 249 -13.19 -6.28 0.93
C GLN A 249 -12.78 -5.58 -0.37
N GLN A 250 -13.73 -5.45 -1.29
CA GLN A 250 -13.46 -4.78 -2.56
C GLN A 250 -13.51 -3.27 -2.41
N TYR A 251 -12.53 -2.59 -3.00
CA TYR A 251 -12.50 -1.14 -3.14
C TYR A 251 -12.09 -0.72 -4.57
N THR A 252 -12.25 0.56 -4.88
CA THR A 252 -11.99 1.08 -6.22
C THR A 252 -10.78 2.01 -6.21
N VAL A 253 -9.97 1.89 -7.25
CA VAL A 253 -8.84 2.80 -7.51
C VAL A 253 -9.03 3.44 -8.87
N TYR A 254 -8.97 4.77 -8.91
CA TYR A 254 -8.98 5.57 -10.13
C TYR A 254 -7.56 6.01 -10.46
N PHE A 255 -7.16 5.91 -11.71
CA PHE A 255 -5.83 6.30 -12.13
C PHE A 255 -5.86 7.06 -13.46
N LYS A 256 -4.88 7.93 -13.65
CA LYS A 256 -4.69 8.62 -14.91
C LYS A 256 -4.27 7.63 -16.00
N LYS A 257 -5.04 7.53 -17.08
CA LYS A 257 -4.65 6.73 -18.25
C LYS A 257 -3.38 7.32 -18.87
N SER A 258 -2.44 6.45 -19.25
CA SER A 258 -1.33 6.84 -20.11
C SER A 258 -1.88 7.12 -21.52
N ASN A 259 -1.53 8.28 -22.07
CA ASN A 259 -1.83 8.60 -23.47
C ASN A 259 -0.97 7.76 -24.39
#